data_74122d78903667fc05366f4cf3dd7bf4
#
_entry.id   74122d78903667fc05366f4cf3dd7bf4
#
_cell.length_a   1.000
_cell.length_b   1.000
_cell.length_c   1.000
_cell.angle_alpha   90.00
_cell.angle_beta   90.00
_cell.angle_gamma   90.00
#
_symmetry.space_group_name_H-M   'P 1'
#
loop_
_entity.id
_entity.type
_entity.pdbx_description
1 polymer ?
#
loop_
_entity_poly.entity_id
_entity_poly.type
_entity_poly.pdbx_seq_one_letter_code
_entity_poly.pdbx_strand_id
1 'polypeptide(L)'
;MKLPILLVYLTALIVGLSYGMHNPIVPVFSKEIIGASYFELGIIGLTNFLPYMFIPLFVGILLDKFNNGLLLSAGITLNTASIYLLSISQSVPEIAFFRALTGMAHAFFWPPCERIISQVEDPENRVKSIARFMGFFVGGLMIGPLIGTFLLENLDVTYRILFQYSTYAIAIAIITSLLLSKYGKTTQHSTIAFGSIKQMTKFPVIVIMLIFCSTAFGTFLTIYPAFMNDRSISESNIELLFFIFGISRLATLAFVGPLQRRTFHSLIATILSIAAGMLVVFYSFTFEMFTIAMLIMGFGFTIYFPLTFEIIMRKSQKKFSGGLIGAYEATFGIGWAAGPLFAGIVAEAFGKDTPYLGFFVIGIIVTLILVLNRKKLQIQWNQNL
;
A
#
# COMPACT_ATOMS: atom_id res chain seq x y z
N MET A 1 -25.26 3.87 12.68
CA MET A 1 -24.37 3.10 11.76
C MET A 1 -24.86 1.67 11.71
N LYS A 2 -25.04 1.10 10.50
CA LYS A 2 -25.51 -0.28 10.33
C LYS A 2 -24.45 -1.28 10.81
N LEU A 3 -24.85 -2.36 11.49
CA LEU A 3 -23.91 -3.34 12.09
C LEU A 3 -22.88 -3.89 11.08
N PRO A 4 -23.24 -4.29 9.83
CA PRO A 4 -22.24 -4.77 8.89
C PRO A 4 -21.17 -3.72 8.52
N ILE A 5 -21.52 -2.44 8.47
CA ILE A 5 -20.56 -1.37 8.23
C ILE A 5 -19.58 -1.22 9.41
N LEU A 6 -20.06 -1.30 10.63
CA LEU A 6 -19.22 -1.29 11.82
C LEU A 6 -18.24 -2.48 11.82
N LEU A 7 -18.72 -3.68 11.47
CA LEU A 7 -17.87 -4.88 11.39
C LEU A 7 -16.78 -4.73 10.32
N VAL A 8 -17.10 -4.15 9.14
CA VAL A 8 -16.09 -3.86 8.11
C VAL A 8 -15.03 -2.90 8.63
N TYR A 9 -15.43 -1.83 9.34
CA TYR A 9 -14.49 -0.86 9.90
C TYR A 9 -13.59 -1.48 10.98
N LEU A 10 -14.17 -2.29 11.88
CA LEU A 10 -13.39 -3.01 12.89
C LEU A 10 -12.42 -4.01 12.25
N THR A 11 -12.86 -4.75 11.24
CA THR A 11 -12.00 -5.66 10.49
C THR A 11 -10.83 -4.88 9.87
N ALA A 12 -11.10 -3.74 9.24
CA ALA A 12 -10.08 -2.89 8.62
C ALA A 12 -9.07 -2.36 9.65
N LEU A 13 -9.55 -1.88 10.80
CA LEU A 13 -8.69 -1.39 11.88
C LEU A 13 -7.75 -2.49 12.38
N ILE A 14 -8.29 -3.69 12.64
CA ILE A 14 -7.52 -4.82 13.17
C ILE A 14 -6.49 -5.31 12.14
N VAL A 15 -6.89 -5.45 10.88
CA VAL A 15 -5.98 -5.83 9.80
C VAL A 15 -4.88 -4.78 9.64
N GLY A 16 -5.24 -3.50 9.61
CA GLY A 16 -4.28 -2.39 9.54
C GLY A 16 -3.30 -2.39 10.72
N LEU A 17 -3.79 -2.62 11.94
CA LEU A 17 -2.97 -2.71 13.15
C LEU A 17 -1.94 -3.83 13.06
N SER A 18 -2.36 -5.04 12.66
CA SER A 18 -1.46 -6.16 12.48
C SER A 18 -0.38 -5.84 11.41
N TYR A 19 -0.79 -5.26 10.27
CA TYR A 19 0.15 -4.85 9.23
C TYR A 19 1.16 -3.80 9.73
N GLY A 20 0.70 -2.82 10.48
CA GLY A 20 1.56 -1.81 11.08
C GLY A 20 2.61 -2.37 12.02
N MET A 21 2.25 -3.40 12.82
CA MET A 21 3.13 -4.02 13.79
C MET A 21 4.29 -4.81 13.17
N HIS A 22 4.11 -5.46 12.03
CA HIS A 22 5.13 -6.38 11.52
C HIS A 22 5.80 -5.94 10.22
N ASN A 23 5.09 -5.21 9.34
CA ASN A 23 5.64 -4.87 8.02
C ASN A 23 6.94 -4.08 8.05
N PRO A 24 7.14 -3.08 8.93
CA PRO A 24 8.41 -2.36 9.00
C PRO A 24 9.58 -3.25 9.45
N ILE A 25 9.29 -4.30 10.23
CA ILE A 25 10.31 -5.17 10.82
C ILE A 25 10.66 -6.37 9.92
N VAL A 26 9.80 -6.78 9.00
CA VAL A 26 10.10 -7.90 8.08
C VAL A 26 11.41 -7.72 7.31
N PRO A 27 11.73 -6.57 6.70
CA PRO A 27 13.00 -6.38 6.00
C PRO A 27 14.21 -6.42 6.94
N VAL A 28 14.06 -5.85 8.14
CA VAL A 28 15.12 -5.86 9.17
C VAL A 28 15.38 -7.30 9.63
N PHE A 29 14.33 -8.03 10.01
CA PHE A 29 14.40 -9.45 10.37
C PHE A 29 15.05 -10.30 9.26
N SER A 30 14.62 -10.09 8.01
CA SER A 30 15.18 -10.83 6.87
C SER A 30 16.66 -10.59 6.70
N LYS A 31 17.11 -9.36 6.92
CA LYS A 31 18.52 -8.99 6.78
C LYS A 31 19.37 -9.44 7.98
N GLU A 32 18.96 -9.10 9.22
CA GLU A 32 19.77 -9.32 10.41
C GLU A 32 19.75 -10.76 10.89
N ILE A 33 18.59 -11.41 10.88
CA ILE A 33 18.44 -12.76 11.45
C ILE A 33 18.65 -13.85 10.40
N ILE A 34 18.17 -13.61 9.17
CA ILE A 34 18.26 -14.61 8.09
C ILE A 34 19.46 -14.37 7.19
N GLY A 35 20.06 -13.14 7.21
CA GLY A 35 21.23 -12.80 6.40
C GLY A 35 20.92 -12.47 4.95
N ALA A 36 19.69 -12.01 4.66
CA ALA A 36 19.28 -11.66 3.30
C ALA A 36 20.09 -10.48 2.73
N SER A 37 20.56 -10.62 1.50
CA SER A 37 21.15 -9.53 0.72
C SER A 37 20.09 -8.52 0.29
N TYR A 38 20.49 -7.35 -0.21
CA TYR A 38 19.56 -6.36 -0.76
C TYR A 38 18.81 -6.89 -1.99
N PHE A 39 19.44 -7.72 -2.81
CA PHE A 39 18.78 -8.41 -3.90
C PHE A 39 17.66 -9.33 -3.41
N GLU A 40 17.94 -10.12 -2.38
CA GLU A 40 16.97 -11.03 -1.76
C GLU A 40 15.82 -10.29 -1.08
N LEU A 41 16.07 -9.13 -0.44
CA LEU A 41 15.02 -8.23 0.04
C LEU A 41 14.14 -7.74 -1.12
N GLY A 42 14.75 -7.46 -2.26
CA GLY A 42 14.04 -7.13 -3.51
C GLY A 42 13.11 -8.25 -3.97
N ILE A 43 13.57 -9.51 -3.92
CA ILE A 43 12.75 -10.70 -4.23
C ILE A 43 11.60 -10.85 -3.22
N ILE A 44 11.86 -10.71 -1.94
CA ILE A 44 10.84 -10.78 -0.87
C ILE A 44 9.74 -9.73 -1.12
N GLY A 45 10.12 -8.51 -1.48
CA GLY A 45 9.18 -7.44 -1.83
C GLY A 45 8.40 -7.74 -3.10
N LEU A 46 9.08 -8.20 -4.16
CA LEU A 46 8.43 -8.65 -5.40
C LEU A 46 7.38 -9.71 -5.13
N THR A 47 7.73 -10.77 -4.41
CA THR A 47 6.82 -11.89 -4.15
C THR A 47 5.62 -11.47 -3.32
N ASN A 48 5.75 -10.49 -2.43
CA ASN A 48 4.64 -9.93 -1.67
C ASN A 48 3.62 -9.19 -2.57
N PHE A 49 4.08 -8.43 -3.54
CA PHE A 49 3.19 -7.57 -4.33
C PHE A 49 2.77 -8.19 -5.67
N LEU A 50 3.50 -9.18 -6.18
CA LEU A 50 3.18 -9.84 -7.44
C LEU A 50 1.78 -10.50 -7.46
N PRO A 51 1.35 -11.24 -6.42
CA PRO A 51 -0.01 -11.77 -6.37
C PRO A 51 -1.07 -10.68 -6.39
N TYR A 52 -0.81 -9.53 -5.77
CA TYR A 52 -1.74 -8.40 -5.75
C TYR A 52 -2.00 -7.81 -7.14
N MET A 53 -1.06 -7.94 -8.07
CA MET A 53 -1.24 -7.53 -9.47
C MET A 53 -2.34 -8.30 -10.20
N PHE A 54 -2.47 -9.59 -9.93
CA PHE A 54 -3.31 -10.50 -10.73
C PHE A 54 -4.56 -10.99 -9.99
N ILE A 55 -4.42 -11.31 -8.71
CA ILE A 55 -5.47 -11.99 -7.93
C ILE A 55 -6.75 -11.14 -7.79
N PRO A 56 -6.71 -9.81 -7.59
CA PRO A 56 -7.94 -9.01 -7.51
C PRO A 56 -8.84 -9.13 -8.74
N LEU A 57 -8.27 -9.41 -9.92
CA LEU A 57 -9.03 -9.64 -11.14
C LEU A 57 -9.89 -10.91 -11.04
N PHE A 58 -9.38 -11.96 -10.39
CA PHE A 58 -10.11 -13.22 -10.16
C PHE A 58 -11.04 -13.11 -8.96
N VAL A 59 -10.67 -12.38 -7.92
CA VAL A 59 -11.52 -12.14 -6.75
C VAL A 59 -12.83 -11.47 -7.15
N GLY A 60 -12.81 -10.55 -8.10
CA GLY A 60 -14.04 -9.95 -8.66
C GLY A 60 -15.04 -10.99 -9.15
N ILE A 61 -14.60 -12.06 -9.82
CA ILE A 61 -15.46 -13.16 -10.29
C ILE A 61 -15.96 -14.00 -9.10
N LEU A 62 -15.10 -14.24 -8.11
CA LEU A 62 -15.47 -15.01 -6.93
C LEU A 62 -16.52 -14.29 -6.08
N LEU A 63 -16.46 -12.95 -6.00
CA LEU A 63 -17.43 -12.12 -5.29
C LEU A 63 -18.86 -12.23 -5.86
N ASP A 64 -18.99 -12.55 -7.14
CA ASP A 64 -20.29 -12.75 -7.76
C ASP A 64 -20.85 -14.15 -7.49
N LYS A 65 -19.99 -15.12 -7.22
CA LYS A 65 -20.37 -16.54 -7.04
C LYS A 65 -20.45 -16.97 -5.58
N PHE A 66 -19.63 -16.36 -4.72
CA PHE A 66 -19.48 -16.78 -3.33
C PHE A 66 -19.91 -15.66 -2.36
N ASN A 67 -20.17 -16.04 -1.13
CA ASN A 67 -20.50 -15.11 -0.06
C ASN A 67 -19.28 -14.21 0.25
N ASN A 68 -19.47 -12.88 0.18
CA ASN A 68 -18.40 -11.91 0.32
C ASN A 68 -17.73 -11.94 1.70
N GLY A 69 -18.51 -12.21 2.77
CA GLY A 69 -17.96 -12.35 4.11
C GLY A 69 -17.12 -13.61 4.29
N LEU A 70 -17.50 -14.73 3.64
CA LEU A 70 -16.69 -15.96 3.64
C LEU A 70 -15.40 -15.79 2.84
N LEU A 71 -15.45 -15.12 1.69
CA LEU A 71 -14.24 -14.79 0.93
C LEU A 71 -13.27 -13.91 1.72
N LEU A 72 -13.80 -12.89 2.40
CA LEU A 72 -13.03 -12.05 3.30
C LEU A 72 -12.40 -12.87 4.43
N SER A 73 -13.19 -13.75 5.06
CA SER A 73 -12.69 -14.61 6.15
C SER A 73 -11.59 -15.56 5.66
N ALA A 74 -11.74 -16.16 4.48
CA ALA A 74 -10.71 -16.99 3.88
C ALA A 74 -9.39 -16.21 3.65
N GLY A 75 -9.49 -14.97 3.13
CA GLY A 75 -8.34 -14.08 2.96
C GLY A 75 -7.66 -13.75 4.30
N ILE A 76 -8.44 -13.37 5.31
CA ILE A 76 -7.89 -13.04 6.64
C ILE A 76 -7.26 -14.28 7.30
N THR A 77 -7.87 -15.47 7.17
CA THR A 77 -7.30 -16.74 7.69
C THR A 77 -5.97 -17.05 6.99
N LEU A 78 -5.91 -16.92 5.66
CA LEU A 78 -4.67 -17.10 4.91
C LEU A 78 -3.59 -16.11 5.37
N ASN A 79 -3.97 -14.86 5.61
CA ASN A 79 -3.03 -13.83 6.09
C ASN A 79 -2.53 -14.15 7.51
N THR A 80 -3.43 -14.56 8.42
CA THR A 80 -3.08 -14.98 9.78
C THR A 80 -2.06 -16.13 9.75
N ALA A 81 -2.33 -17.15 8.94
CA ALA A 81 -1.40 -18.28 8.75
C ALA A 81 -0.05 -17.82 8.17
N SER A 82 -0.06 -16.91 7.18
CA SER A 82 1.15 -16.41 6.55
C SER A 82 2.05 -15.64 7.51
N ILE A 83 1.47 -14.78 8.38
CA ILE A 83 2.24 -14.01 9.38
C ILE A 83 2.80 -14.95 10.46
N TYR A 84 2.02 -15.98 10.88
CA TYR A 84 2.52 -16.98 11.80
C TYR A 84 3.71 -17.74 11.19
N LEU A 85 3.62 -18.17 9.93
CA LEU A 85 4.69 -18.86 9.22
C LEU A 85 5.93 -17.97 9.07
N LEU A 86 5.78 -16.65 8.90
CA LEU A 86 6.90 -15.68 8.95
C LEU A 86 7.62 -15.75 10.31
N SER A 87 6.89 -15.91 11.42
CA SER A 87 7.50 -15.98 12.77
C SER A 87 8.44 -17.16 12.98
N ILE A 88 8.25 -18.25 12.22
CA ILE A 88 9.05 -19.48 12.32
C ILE A 88 10.00 -19.69 11.13
N SER A 89 10.03 -18.77 10.16
CA SER A 89 10.87 -18.88 8.95
C SER A 89 12.37 -18.92 9.28
N GLN A 90 13.12 -19.70 8.50
CA GLN A 90 14.55 -19.94 8.69
C GLN A 90 15.39 -19.58 7.46
N SER A 91 14.75 -19.26 6.34
CA SER A 91 15.43 -19.00 5.07
C SER A 91 14.72 -17.95 4.24
N VAL A 92 15.48 -17.29 3.33
CA VAL A 92 14.96 -16.31 2.38
C VAL A 92 13.83 -16.89 1.51
N PRO A 93 13.94 -18.10 0.93
CA PRO A 93 12.85 -18.69 0.15
C PRO A 93 11.54 -18.87 0.94
N GLU A 94 11.64 -19.26 2.24
CA GLU A 94 10.46 -19.37 3.10
C GLU A 94 9.80 -18.01 3.31
N ILE A 95 10.58 -16.97 3.63
CA ILE A 95 10.06 -15.62 3.79
C ILE A 95 9.40 -15.15 2.49
N ALA A 96 10.06 -15.32 1.34
CA ALA A 96 9.54 -14.95 0.05
C ALA A 96 8.21 -15.65 -0.25
N PHE A 97 8.10 -16.96 0.03
CA PHE A 97 6.88 -17.74 -0.13
C PHE A 97 5.76 -17.25 0.80
N PHE A 98 6.05 -17.05 2.09
CA PHE A 98 5.05 -16.56 3.05
C PHE A 98 4.61 -15.13 2.74
N ARG A 99 5.48 -14.30 2.23
CA ARG A 99 5.14 -12.96 1.74
C ARG A 99 4.25 -13.02 0.48
N ALA A 100 4.46 -13.99 -0.41
CA ALA A 100 3.55 -14.22 -1.53
C ALA A 100 2.15 -14.60 -1.05
N LEU A 101 2.04 -15.46 -0.03
CA LEU A 101 0.75 -15.78 0.60
C LEU A 101 0.11 -14.56 1.26
N THR A 102 0.89 -13.70 1.92
CA THR A 102 0.40 -12.42 2.47
C THR A 102 -0.16 -11.52 1.37
N GLY A 103 0.56 -11.38 0.25
CA GLY A 103 0.10 -10.61 -0.91
C GLY A 103 -1.19 -11.16 -1.53
N MET A 104 -1.29 -12.49 -1.62
CA MET A 104 -2.52 -13.17 -2.04
C MET A 104 -3.68 -12.88 -1.09
N ALA A 105 -3.46 -13.02 0.19
CA ALA A 105 -4.45 -12.76 1.24
C ALA A 105 -4.95 -11.31 1.19
N HIS A 106 -4.06 -10.35 0.95
CA HIS A 106 -4.39 -8.94 0.82
C HIS A 106 -5.35 -8.66 -0.36
N ALA A 107 -5.21 -9.40 -1.46
CA ALA A 107 -6.13 -9.32 -2.58
C ALA A 107 -7.56 -9.81 -2.26
N PHE A 108 -7.74 -10.64 -1.22
CA PHE A 108 -9.03 -11.07 -0.69
C PHE A 108 -9.59 -10.17 0.41
N PHE A 109 -8.92 -9.06 0.74
CA PHE A 109 -9.36 -8.12 1.77
C PHE A 109 -10.16 -6.94 1.20
N TRP A 110 -9.57 -6.18 0.27
CA TRP A 110 -10.17 -4.94 -0.23
C TRP A 110 -11.49 -5.15 -0.99
N PRO A 111 -11.54 -5.98 -2.04
CA PRO A 111 -12.74 -6.10 -2.86
C PRO A 111 -13.98 -6.62 -2.09
N PRO A 112 -13.87 -7.62 -1.19
CA PRO A 112 -15.01 -8.03 -0.38
C PRO A 112 -15.54 -6.93 0.55
N CYS A 113 -14.64 -6.16 1.20
CA CYS A 113 -15.04 -5.06 2.08
C CYS A 113 -15.79 -3.97 1.32
N GLU A 114 -15.25 -3.54 0.17
CA GLU A 114 -15.89 -2.54 -0.70
C GLU A 114 -17.24 -3.03 -1.23
N ARG A 115 -17.34 -4.31 -1.57
CA ARG A 115 -18.58 -4.92 -2.02
C ARG A 115 -19.65 -4.92 -0.94
N ILE A 116 -19.32 -5.31 0.29
CA ILE A 116 -20.25 -5.29 1.43
C ILE A 116 -20.72 -3.86 1.70
N ILE A 117 -19.82 -2.88 1.73
CA ILE A 117 -20.18 -1.46 1.90
C ILE A 117 -21.16 -1.05 0.78
N SER A 118 -20.85 -1.40 -0.46
CA SER A 118 -21.66 -1.03 -1.61
C SER A 118 -23.05 -1.66 -1.63
N GLN A 119 -23.22 -2.82 -0.99
CA GLN A 119 -24.51 -3.52 -0.87
C GLN A 119 -25.36 -3.01 0.30
N VAL A 120 -24.72 -2.52 1.36
CA VAL A 120 -25.37 -2.11 2.61
C VAL A 120 -25.70 -0.62 2.63
N GLU A 121 -24.85 0.22 2.02
CA GLU A 121 -24.98 1.67 2.03
C GLU A 121 -25.72 2.20 0.79
N ASP A 122 -26.53 3.23 1.03
CA ASP A 122 -27.17 3.98 -0.04
C ASP A 122 -26.11 4.68 -0.92
N PRO A 123 -26.37 4.89 -2.22
CA PRO A 123 -25.40 5.49 -3.14
C PRO A 123 -24.79 6.81 -2.65
N GLU A 124 -25.61 7.65 -1.98
CA GLU A 124 -25.17 8.96 -1.44
C GLU A 124 -24.15 8.83 -0.29
N ASN A 125 -24.25 7.78 0.50
CA ASN A 125 -23.38 7.54 1.67
C ASN A 125 -22.19 6.62 1.37
N ARG A 126 -22.23 5.90 0.24
CA ARG A 126 -21.22 4.88 -0.11
C ARG A 126 -19.81 5.44 -0.14
N VAL A 127 -19.59 6.59 -0.78
CA VAL A 127 -18.27 7.23 -0.87
C VAL A 127 -17.73 7.57 0.52
N LYS A 128 -18.59 8.12 1.39
CA LYS A 128 -18.21 8.44 2.78
C LYS A 128 -17.87 7.20 3.58
N SER A 129 -18.60 6.11 3.37
CA SER A 129 -18.36 4.83 4.07
C SER A 129 -17.08 4.14 3.60
N ILE A 130 -16.76 4.20 2.30
CA ILE A 130 -15.49 3.71 1.76
C ILE A 130 -14.32 4.57 2.31
N ALA A 131 -14.46 5.89 2.32
CA ALA A 131 -13.42 6.76 2.89
C ALA A 131 -13.19 6.48 4.40
N ARG A 132 -14.26 6.22 5.18
CA ARG A 132 -14.11 5.81 6.58
C ARG A 132 -13.45 4.45 6.72
N PHE A 133 -13.81 3.47 5.90
CA PHE A 133 -13.15 2.16 5.85
C PHE A 133 -11.64 2.29 5.65
N MET A 134 -11.22 3.08 4.65
CA MET A 134 -9.81 3.40 4.43
C MET A 134 -9.19 4.10 5.64
N GLY A 135 -9.92 5.03 6.27
CA GLY A 135 -9.46 5.73 7.48
C GLY A 135 -9.22 4.79 8.66
N PHE A 136 -10.10 3.80 8.89
CA PHE A 136 -9.90 2.79 9.94
C PHE A 136 -8.70 1.89 9.66
N PHE A 137 -8.50 1.48 8.40
CA PHE A 137 -7.32 0.70 8.02
C PHE A 137 -6.02 1.50 8.22
N VAL A 138 -5.97 2.75 7.74
CA VAL A 138 -4.79 3.63 7.92
C VAL A 138 -4.56 3.96 9.40
N GLY A 139 -5.63 4.14 10.18
CA GLY A 139 -5.54 4.30 11.64
C GLY A 139 -4.88 3.10 12.32
N GLY A 140 -5.26 1.88 11.90
CA GLY A 140 -4.61 0.65 12.34
C GLY A 140 -3.13 0.60 11.95
N LEU A 141 -2.81 0.90 10.67
CA LEU A 141 -1.43 0.99 10.18
C LEU A 141 -0.57 2.00 10.95
N MET A 142 -1.19 3.02 11.55
CA MET A 142 -0.52 4.04 12.33
C MET A 142 -0.32 3.60 13.79
N ILE A 143 -1.32 2.95 14.38
CA ILE A 143 -1.27 2.49 15.77
C ILE A 143 -0.34 1.27 15.89
N GLY A 144 -0.32 0.39 14.89
CA GLY A 144 0.50 -0.82 14.88
C GLY A 144 1.98 -0.58 15.21
N PRO A 145 2.66 0.34 14.54
CA PRO A 145 4.05 0.67 14.83
C PRO A 145 4.30 1.15 16.28
N LEU A 146 3.35 1.91 16.86
CA LEU A 146 3.47 2.31 18.29
C LEU A 146 3.44 1.10 19.22
N ILE A 147 2.60 0.12 18.92
CA ILE A 147 2.57 -1.14 19.67
C ILE A 147 3.88 -1.90 19.43
N GLY A 148 4.36 -1.95 18.19
CA GLY A 148 5.65 -2.54 17.84
C GLY A 148 6.81 -1.93 18.63
N THR A 149 6.91 -0.60 18.64
CA THR A 149 7.89 0.14 19.45
C THR A 149 7.80 -0.26 20.93
N PHE A 150 6.60 -0.24 21.51
CA PHE A 150 6.41 -0.59 22.91
C PHE A 150 6.84 -2.02 23.23
N LEU A 151 6.51 -2.98 22.36
CA LEU A 151 6.88 -4.39 22.55
C LEU A 151 8.39 -4.59 22.43
N LEU A 152 9.03 -4.00 21.45
CA LEU A 152 10.48 -4.14 21.21
C LEU A 152 11.31 -3.44 22.31
N GLU A 153 10.92 -2.24 22.73
CA GLU A 153 11.72 -1.40 23.63
C GLU A 153 11.43 -1.66 25.12
N ASN A 154 10.16 -1.88 25.50
CA ASN A 154 9.79 -1.99 26.91
C ASN A 154 9.65 -3.43 27.37
N LEU A 155 9.35 -4.38 26.47
CA LEU A 155 9.19 -5.79 26.80
C LEU A 155 10.29 -6.67 26.22
N ASP A 156 11.25 -6.09 25.51
CA ASP A 156 12.42 -6.76 24.91
C ASP A 156 12.05 -8.03 24.13
N VAL A 157 10.95 -7.94 23.36
CA VAL A 157 10.48 -9.09 22.56
C VAL A 157 11.32 -9.25 21.31
N THR A 158 11.55 -10.50 20.89
CA THR A 158 12.22 -10.79 19.62
C THR A 158 11.31 -10.48 18.41
N TYR A 159 11.87 -10.30 17.23
CA TYR A 159 11.11 -10.11 15.98
C TYR A 159 10.08 -11.23 15.76
N ARG A 160 10.45 -12.50 16.06
CA ARG A 160 9.57 -13.65 15.94
C ARG A 160 8.36 -13.57 16.86
N ILE A 161 8.55 -13.12 18.10
CA ILE A 161 7.46 -12.89 19.07
C ILE A 161 6.58 -11.72 18.61
N LEU A 162 7.18 -10.64 18.06
CA LEU A 162 6.41 -9.53 17.49
C LEU A 162 5.49 -10.02 16.34
N PHE A 163 5.98 -10.89 15.46
CA PHE A 163 5.15 -11.49 14.40
C PHE A 163 4.03 -12.37 14.96
N GLN A 164 4.27 -13.09 16.06
CA GLN A 164 3.22 -13.87 16.74
C GLN A 164 2.15 -12.94 17.35
N TYR A 165 2.52 -11.84 18.01
CA TYR A 165 1.54 -10.85 18.48
C TYR A 165 0.73 -10.24 17.35
N SER A 166 1.38 -9.93 16.23
CA SER A 166 0.71 -9.48 15.01
C SER A 166 -0.27 -10.54 14.46
N THR A 167 0.12 -11.84 14.54
CA THR A 167 -0.76 -12.97 14.17
C THR A 167 -1.98 -13.04 15.09
N TYR A 168 -1.81 -12.91 16.39
CA TYR A 168 -2.94 -12.92 17.35
C TYR A 168 -3.88 -11.73 17.12
N ALA A 169 -3.32 -10.56 16.85
CA ALA A 169 -4.11 -9.38 16.52
C ALA A 169 -4.99 -9.61 15.28
N ILE A 170 -4.43 -10.08 14.17
CA ILE A 170 -5.21 -10.30 12.94
C ILE A 170 -6.19 -11.48 13.07
N ALA A 171 -5.92 -12.48 13.90
CA ALA A 171 -6.81 -13.60 14.14
C ALA A 171 -8.18 -13.15 14.68
N ILE A 172 -8.23 -12.05 15.44
CA ILE A 172 -9.49 -11.44 15.91
C ILE A 172 -10.35 -11.00 14.71
N ALA A 173 -9.75 -10.56 13.62
CA ALA A 173 -10.47 -10.17 12.42
C ALA A 173 -11.16 -11.34 11.70
N ILE A 174 -10.77 -12.59 11.96
CA ILE A 174 -11.49 -13.78 11.46
C ILE A 174 -12.92 -13.77 12.03
N ILE A 175 -13.08 -13.46 13.32
CA ILE A 175 -14.39 -13.43 13.97
C ILE A 175 -15.27 -12.35 13.34
N THR A 176 -14.76 -11.13 13.15
CA THR A 176 -15.54 -10.03 12.56
C THR A 176 -15.90 -10.31 11.10
N SER A 177 -15.00 -10.94 10.33
CA SER A 177 -15.27 -11.32 8.94
C SER A 177 -16.25 -12.49 8.82
N LEU A 178 -16.22 -13.47 9.72
CA LEU A 178 -17.22 -14.55 9.77
C LEU A 178 -18.61 -14.00 10.10
N LEU A 179 -18.73 -13.03 11.00
CA LEU A 179 -20.00 -12.36 11.28
C LEU A 179 -20.54 -11.63 10.05
N LEU A 180 -19.67 -11.10 9.19
CA LEU A 180 -20.03 -10.47 7.92
C LEU A 180 -20.63 -11.44 6.90
N SER A 181 -20.39 -12.75 7.03
CA SER A 181 -21.00 -13.75 6.13
C SER A 181 -22.53 -13.73 6.14
N LYS A 182 -23.14 -13.29 7.25
CA LYS A 182 -24.60 -13.13 7.36
C LYS A 182 -25.17 -12.03 6.45
N TYR A 183 -24.31 -11.11 5.98
CA TYR A 183 -24.68 -9.94 5.17
C TYR A 183 -24.14 -10.00 3.75
N GLY A 184 -23.28 -10.96 3.44
CA GLY A 184 -22.69 -11.13 2.12
C GLY A 184 -23.67 -11.73 1.13
N LYS A 185 -24.27 -10.91 0.25
CA LYS A 185 -25.16 -11.39 -0.82
C LYS A 185 -24.33 -11.66 -2.09
N THR A 186 -24.66 -12.76 -2.79
CA THR A 186 -24.20 -13.00 -4.16
C THR A 186 -25.04 -12.19 -5.14
N THR A 187 -24.42 -11.55 -6.11
CA THR A 187 -25.11 -10.85 -7.20
C THR A 187 -24.54 -11.30 -8.53
N GLN A 188 -25.39 -11.63 -9.49
CA GLN A 188 -24.95 -12.06 -10.81
C GLN A 188 -24.37 -10.89 -11.64
N HIS A 189 -23.34 -11.17 -12.39
CA HIS A 189 -22.67 -10.45 -13.48
C HIS A 189 -21.51 -9.51 -13.13
N SER A 190 -20.31 -10.03 -13.32
CA SER A 190 -19.16 -9.25 -13.78
C SER A 190 -18.42 -10.00 -14.89
N THR A 191 -18.13 -9.29 -15.97
CA THR A 191 -17.23 -9.77 -17.02
C THR A 191 -15.89 -9.10 -16.85
N ILE A 192 -14.80 -9.88 -16.94
CA ILE A 192 -13.43 -9.33 -16.94
C ILE A 192 -13.29 -8.46 -18.18
N ALA A 193 -13.16 -7.15 -18.00
CA ALA A 193 -13.02 -6.22 -19.11
C ALA A 193 -11.54 -5.98 -19.43
N PHE A 194 -10.87 -6.91 -20.11
CA PHE A 194 -9.51 -6.71 -20.63
C PHE A 194 -9.35 -5.46 -21.51
N GLY A 195 -10.44 -4.98 -22.15
CA GLY A 195 -10.45 -3.73 -22.90
C GLY A 195 -10.14 -2.48 -22.07
N SER A 196 -10.23 -2.55 -20.75
CA SER A 196 -9.98 -1.42 -19.86
C SER A 196 -8.49 -1.12 -19.69
N ILE A 197 -7.59 -2.11 -19.86
CA ILE A 197 -6.13 -1.88 -19.86
C ILE A 197 -5.77 -0.95 -21.03
N LYS A 198 -6.39 -1.13 -22.21
CA LYS A 198 -6.20 -0.23 -23.34
C LYS A 198 -6.66 1.20 -23.07
N GLN A 199 -7.55 1.42 -22.10
CA GLN A 199 -7.95 2.78 -21.74
C GLN A 199 -6.87 3.51 -20.92
N MET A 200 -6.07 2.81 -20.13
CA MET A 200 -4.94 3.40 -19.40
C MET A 200 -3.89 3.98 -20.34
N THR A 201 -3.69 3.40 -21.54
CA THR A 201 -2.75 3.93 -22.55
C THR A 201 -3.14 5.32 -23.08
N LYS A 202 -4.39 5.78 -22.84
CA LYS A 202 -4.83 7.15 -23.18
C LYS A 202 -4.28 8.20 -22.23
N PHE A 203 -3.70 7.79 -21.10
CA PHE A 203 -3.17 8.65 -20.05
C PHE A 203 -1.67 8.42 -19.80
N PRO A 204 -0.80 8.42 -20.81
CA PRO A 204 0.57 7.95 -20.66
C PRO A 204 1.36 8.71 -19.59
N VAL A 205 1.16 10.02 -19.47
CA VAL A 205 1.86 10.84 -18.47
C VAL A 205 1.42 10.49 -17.04
N ILE A 206 0.12 10.23 -16.84
CA ILE A 206 -0.41 9.80 -15.54
C ILE A 206 0.07 8.40 -15.20
N VAL A 207 0.14 7.50 -16.18
CA VAL A 207 0.66 6.14 -16.00
C VAL A 207 2.16 6.17 -15.62
N ILE A 208 2.97 6.99 -16.28
CA ILE A 208 4.40 7.16 -15.91
C ILE A 208 4.54 7.66 -14.48
N MET A 209 3.76 8.69 -14.11
CA MET A 209 3.73 9.20 -12.74
C MET A 209 3.30 8.12 -11.74
N LEU A 210 2.24 7.38 -12.06
CA LEU A 210 1.72 6.33 -11.20
C LEU A 210 2.75 5.21 -10.98
N ILE A 211 3.41 4.76 -12.05
CA ILE A 211 4.48 3.76 -11.97
C ILE A 211 5.63 4.30 -11.11
N PHE A 212 6.09 5.54 -11.31
CA PHE A 212 7.14 6.14 -10.49
C PHE A 212 6.77 6.15 -9.00
N CYS A 213 5.60 6.70 -8.66
CA CYS A 213 5.16 6.82 -7.27
C CYS A 213 4.97 5.44 -6.60
N SER A 214 4.38 4.48 -7.33
CA SER A 214 4.17 3.13 -6.79
C SER A 214 5.47 2.32 -6.67
N THR A 215 6.41 2.49 -7.59
CA THR A 215 7.75 1.87 -7.52
C THR A 215 8.52 2.41 -6.30
N ALA A 216 8.52 3.73 -6.11
CA ALA A 216 9.13 4.36 -4.94
C ALA A 216 8.47 3.87 -3.63
N PHE A 217 7.14 3.74 -3.60
CA PHE A 217 6.42 3.27 -2.43
C PHE A 217 6.67 1.80 -2.12
N GLY A 218 6.75 0.93 -3.13
CA GLY A 218 7.13 -0.48 -2.95
C GLY A 218 8.51 -0.62 -2.32
N THR A 219 9.49 0.16 -2.82
CA THR A 219 10.84 0.21 -2.24
C THR A 219 10.85 0.73 -0.81
N PHE A 220 10.07 1.78 -0.54
CA PHE A 220 9.87 2.34 0.78
C PHE A 220 9.35 1.31 1.79
N LEU A 221 8.42 0.46 1.41
CA LEU A 221 7.84 -0.54 2.31
C LEU A 221 8.74 -1.75 2.56
N THR A 222 9.68 -2.05 1.65
CA THR A 222 10.38 -3.35 1.67
C THR A 222 11.88 -3.25 1.86
N ILE A 223 12.54 -2.23 1.36
CA ILE A 223 14.00 -2.08 1.45
C ILE A 223 14.40 -1.02 2.45
N TYR A 224 13.62 0.06 2.55
CA TYR A 224 13.95 1.20 3.37
C TYR A 224 14.13 0.89 4.87
N PRO A 225 13.32 0.03 5.53
CA PRO A 225 13.54 -0.32 6.92
C PRO A 225 14.91 -0.99 7.17
N ALA A 226 15.31 -1.92 6.31
CA ALA A 226 16.62 -2.54 6.39
C ALA A 226 17.77 -1.54 6.17
N PHE A 227 17.57 -0.57 5.27
CA PHE A 227 18.54 0.51 5.06
C PHE A 227 18.68 1.42 6.29
N MET A 228 17.57 1.78 6.95
CA MET A 228 17.63 2.54 8.21
C MET A 228 18.38 1.79 9.30
N ASN A 229 18.14 0.48 9.42
CA ASN A 229 18.85 -0.37 10.36
C ASN A 229 20.36 -0.43 10.06
N ASP A 230 20.76 -0.55 8.79
CA ASP A 230 22.18 -0.44 8.37
C ASP A 230 22.81 0.93 8.67
N ARG A 231 22.03 1.95 8.95
CA ARG A 231 22.43 3.28 9.42
C ARG A 231 22.36 3.40 10.94
N SER A 232 22.29 2.27 11.65
CA SER A 232 22.24 2.18 13.12
C SER A 232 21.00 2.81 13.75
N ILE A 233 19.89 2.86 13.01
CA ILE A 233 18.57 3.19 13.56
C ILE A 233 17.99 1.92 14.17
N SER A 234 17.68 1.95 15.47
CA SER A 234 17.10 0.79 16.15
C SER A 234 15.70 0.45 15.61
N GLU A 235 15.28 -0.78 15.81
CA GLU A 235 14.00 -1.31 15.31
C GLU A 235 12.80 -0.54 15.89
N SER A 236 12.89 -0.18 17.18
CA SER A 236 11.86 0.64 17.83
C SER A 236 11.77 2.03 17.21
N ASN A 237 12.92 2.63 16.87
CA ASN A 237 12.97 3.90 16.16
C ASN A 237 12.45 3.78 14.70
N ILE A 238 12.69 2.66 14.02
CA ILE A 238 12.10 2.38 12.70
C ILE A 238 10.59 2.35 12.80
N GLU A 239 10.02 1.64 13.76
CA GLU A 239 8.58 1.62 14.02
C GLU A 239 8.04 3.03 14.31
N LEU A 240 8.73 3.79 15.17
CA LEU A 240 8.34 5.17 15.47
C LEU A 240 8.37 6.07 14.22
N LEU A 241 9.33 5.90 13.33
CA LEU A 241 9.40 6.61 12.06
C LEU A 241 8.21 6.27 11.15
N PHE A 242 7.75 5.02 11.11
CA PHE A 242 6.53 4.65 10.38
C PHE A 242 5.26 5.24 11.01
N PHE A 243 5.21 5.39 12.32
CA PHE A 243 4.14 6.14 12.99
C PHE A 243 4.15 7.61 12.56
N ILE A 244 5.31 8.28 12.56
CA ILE A 244 5.47 9.67 12.11
C ILE A 244 5.05 9.82 10.63
N PHE A 245 5.43 8.87 9.79
CA PHE A 245 4.95 8.79 8.41
C PHE A 245 3.42 8.74 8.34
N GLY A 246 2.79 7.94 9.20
CA GLY A 246 1.33 7.86 9.33
C GLY A 246 0.68 9.19 9.72
N ILE A 247 1.28 9.94 10.66
CA ILE A 247 0.83 11.29 11.05
C ILE A 247 0.84 12.22 9.83
N SER A 248 1.96 12.26 9.09
CA SER A 248 2.07 13.09 7.87
C SER A 248 0.98 12.75 6.86
N ARG A 249 0.71 11.46 6.66
CA ARG A 249 -0.36 11.00 5.77
C ARG A 249 -1.74 11.47 6.22
N LEU A 250 -2.08 11.33 7.48
CA LEU A 250 -3.38 11.77 8.02
C LEU A 250 -3.55 13.29 7.92
N ALA A 251 -2.51 14.04 8.29
CA ALA A 251 -2.50 15.48 8.14
C ALA A 251 -2.73 15.90 6.68
N THR A 252 -2.07 15.23 5.74
CA THR A 252 -2.21 15.48 4.31
C THR A 252 -3.63 15.19 3.81
N LEU A 253 -4.26 14.11 4.26
CA LEU A 253 -5.64 13.76 3.90
C LEU A 253 -6.64 14.83 4.32
N ALA A 254 -6.40 15.53 5.43
CA ALA A 254 -7.26 16.64 5.86
C ALA A 254 -7.27 17.80 4.86
N PHE A 255 -6.22 17.96 4.05
CA PHE A 255 -6.07 19.02 3.04
C PHE A 255 -6.31 18.56 1.61
N VAL A 256 -6.82 17.37 1.36
CA VAL A 256 -7.06 16.84 0.00
C VAL A 256 -8.00 17.75 -0.80
N GLY A 257 -9.04 18.33 -0.19
CA GLY A 257 -9.99 19.20 -0.89
C GLY A 257 -9.34 20.43 -1.56
N PRO A 258 -8.57 21.26 -0.84
CA PRO A 258 -7.78 22.35 -1.43
C PRO A 258 -6.78 21.88 -2.49
N LEU A 259 -6.15 20.73 -2.29
CA LEU A 259 -5.16 20.16 -3.21
C LEU A 259 -5.80 19.70 -4.53
N GLN A 260 -7.01 19.18 -4.51
CA GLN A 260 -7.78 18.82 -5.70
C GLN A 260 -8.10 20.03 -6.57
N ARG A 261 -8.36 21.20 -5.98
CA ARG A 261 -8.63 22.45 -6.75
C ARG A 261 -7.43 22.89 -7.59
N ARG A 262 -6.22 22.51 -7.20
CA ARG A 262 -4.96 22.84 -7.90
C ARG A 262 -4.25 21.56 -8.40
N THR A 263 -4.99 20.64 -8.97
CA THR A 263 -4.56 19.27 -9.31
C THR A 263 -3.18 19.20 -9.98
N PHE A 264 -2.90 20.06 -10.99
CA PHE A 264 -1.61 20.05 -11.68
C PHE A 264 -0.43 20.37 -10.74
N HIS A 265 -0.55 21.41 -9.94
CA HIS A 265 0.50 21.80 -8.98
C HIS A 265 0.65 20.76 -7.87
N SER A 266 -0.46 20.15 -7.45
CA SER A 266 -0.46 19.06 -6.45
C SER A 266 0.22 17.80 -6.97
N LEU A 267 0.05 17.44 -8.25
CA LEU A 267 0.78 16.33 -8.87
C LEU A 267 2.29 16.60 -8.93
N ILE A 268 2.69 17.82 -9.30
CA ILE A 268 4.11 18.21 -9.26
C ILE A 268 4.65 18.15 -7.84
N ALA A 269 3.94 18.74 -6.87
CA ALA A 269 4.33 18.74 -5.47
C ALA A 269 4.49 17.32 -4.93
N THR A 270 3.62 16.40 -5.33
CA THR A 270 3.69 14.97 -5.00
C THR A 270 5.01 14.34 -5.46
N ILE A 271 5.33 14.45 -6.76
CA ILE A 271 6.54 13.84 -7.32
C ILE A 271 7.79 14.46 -6.68
N LEU A 272 7.81 15.79 -6.56
CA LEU A 272 8.93 16.50 -5.95
C LEU A 272 9.10 16.16 -4.47
N SER A 273 8.01 15.97 -3.71
CA SER A 273 8.10 15.51 -2.31
C SER A 273 8.68 14.11 -2.22
N ILE A 274 8.24 13.17 -3.05
CA ILE A 274 8.81 11.82 -3.06
C ILE A 274 10.30 11.89 -3.44
N ALA A 275 10.64 12.62 -4.51
CA ALA A 275 12.02 12.78 -4.94
C ALA A 275 12.90 13.45 -3.87
N ALA A 276 12.45 14.56 -3.29
CA ALA A 276 13.16 15.26 -2.21
C ALA A 276 13.31 14.37 -0.97
N GLY A 277 12.26 13.64 -0.58
CA GLY A 277 12.33 12.68 0.51
C GLY A 277 13.38 11.61 0.26
N MET A 278 13.43 11.04 -0.95
CA MET A 278 14.46 10.06 -1.32
C MET A 278 15.88 10.67 -1.31
N LEU A 279 16.04 11.92 -1.73
CA LEU A 279 17.33 12.60 -1.62
C LEU A 279 17.73 12.82 -0.15
N VAL A 280 16.79 13.20 0.72
CA VAL A 280 17.06 13.31 2.16
C VAL A 280 17.47 11.95 2.71
N VAL A 281 16.81 10.85 2.33
CA VAL A 281 17.17 9.48 2.73
C VAL A 281 18.60 9.13 2.34
N PHE A 282 19.01 9.49 1.12
CA PHE A 282 20.40 9.24 0.64
C PHE A 282 21.46 9.85 1.57
N TYR A 283 21.19 11.04 2.13
CA TYR A 283 22.09 11.74 3.06
C TYR A 283 21.79 11.48 4.53
N SER A 284 20.80 10.64 4.86
CA SER A 284 20.37 10.43 6.25
C SER A 284 21.29 9.47 7.01
N PHE A 285 21.70 9.89 8.21
CA PHE A 285 22.48 9.10 9.16
C PHE A 285 21.91 9.17 10.58
N THR A 286 20.93 10.05 10.85
CA THR A 286 20.36 10.25 12.17
C THR A 286 18.84 10.11 12.15
N PHE A 287 18.25 9.83 13.31
CA PHE A 287 16.81 9.71 13.47
C PHE A 287 16.05 10.96 12.99
N GLU A 288 16.59 12.15 13.27
CA GLU A 288 15.97 13.42 12.90
C GLU A 288 15.94 13.59 11.36
N MET A 289 17.00 13.22 10.66
CA MET A 289 17.03 13.28 9.19
C MET A 289 16.03 12.31 8.58
N PHE A 290 15.94 11.08 9.10
CA PHE A 290 14.92 10.13 8.68
C PHE A 290 13.52 10.62 9.01
N THR A 291 13.31 11.31 10.15
CA THR A 291 12.02 11.93 10.49
C THR A 291 11.61 12.97 9.44
N ILE A 292 12.52 13.84 9.02
CA ILE A 292 12.25 14.83 7.95
C ILE A 292 11.87 14.12 6.64
N ALA A 293 12.60 13.07 6.26
CA ALA A 293 12.29 12.27 5.08
C ALA A 293 10.88 11.65 5.17
N MET A 294 10.52 11.06 6.32
CA MET A 294 9.21 10.45 6.56
C MET A 294 8.06 11.47 6.45
N LEU A 295 8.24 12.67 7.00
CA LEU A 295 7.24 13.74 6.91
C LEU A 295 7.04 14.21 5.46
N ILE A 296 8.12 14.40 4.71
CA ILE A 296 8.08 14.83 3.29
C ILE A 296 7.45 13.73 2.42
N MET A 297 7.88 12.48 2.58
CA MET A 297 7.37 11.35 1.81
C MET A 297 5.93 11.02 2.16
N GLY A 298 5.51 11.21 3.43
CA GLY A 298 4.14 11.00 3.87
C GLY A 298 3.15 11.87 3.11
N PHE A 299 3.50 13.14 2.84
CA PHE A 299 2.74 14.02 1.97
C PHE A 299 2.67 13.45 0.53
N GLY A 300 3.82 13.15 -0.07
CA GLY A 300 3.89 12.66 -1.46
C GLY A 300 3.12 11.37 -1.66
N PHE A 301 3.35 10.36 -0.82
CA PHE A 301 2.71 9.05 -0.94
C PHE A 301 1.21 9.03 -0.58
N THR A 302 0.66 10.12 -0.06
CA THR A 302 -0.78 10.19 0.23
C THR A 302 -1.59 10.74 -0.93
N ILE A 303 -1.08 11.76 -1.63
CA ILE A 303 -1.88 12.57 -2.56
C ILE A 303 -1.98 11.96 -3.95
N TYR A 304 -0.94 11.24 -4.41
CA TYR A 304 -0.93 10.75 -5.80
C TYR A 304 -2.10 9.83 -6.13
N PHE A 305 -2.48 8.96 -5.19
CA PHE A 305 -3.56 8.00 -5.41
C PHE A 305 -4.91 8.71 -5.68
N PRO A 306 -5.47 9.53 -4.76
CA PRO A 306 -6.77 10.13 -4.99
C PRO A 306 -6.81 11.07 -6.21
N LEU A 307 -5.70 11.78 -6.49
CA LEU A 307 -5.67 12.69 -7.64
C LEU A 307 -5.62 11.96 -8.97
N THR A 308 -4.75 10.96 -9.11
CA THR A 308 -4.62 10.20 -10.36
C THR A 308 -5.85 9.32 -10.61
N PHE A 309 -6.40 8.72 -9.55
CA PHE A 309 -7.64 7.95 -9.63
C PHE A 309 -8.79 8.82 -10.15
N GLU A 310 -8.98 10.01 -9.59
CA GLU A 310 -10.07 10.90 -10.02
C GLU A 310 -9.92 11.34 -11.48
N ILE A 311 -8.70 11.67 -11.93
CA ILE A 311 -8.44 12.05 -13.32
C ILE A 311 -8.85 10.93 -14.28
N ILE A 312 -8.51 9.70 -13.95
CA ILE A 312 -8.80 8.53 -14.80
C ILE A 312 -10.30 8.22 -14.77
N MET A 313 -10.93 8.25 -13.58
CA MET A 313 -12.34 7.90 -13.43
C MET A 313 -13.28 8.92 -14.07
N ARG A 314 -13.00 10.23 -13.98
CA ARG A 314 -13.81 11.27 -14.62
C ARG A 314 -13.94 11.11 -16.14
N LYS A 315 -12.94 10.51 -16.79
CA LYS A 315 -12.93 10.31 -18.25
C LYS A 315 -13.50 8.97 -18.70
N SER A 316 -13.80 8.08 -17.75
CA SER A 316 -14.41 6.80 -18.12
C SER A 316 -15.90 6.99 -18.40
N GLN A 317 -16.35 6.43 -19.52
CA GLN A 317 -17.79 6.25 -19.72
C GLN A 317 -18.31 5.31 -18.63
N LYS A 318 -19.47 5.63 -18.02
CA LYS A 318 -20.08 4.86 -16.91
C LYS A 318 -20.10 3.33 -17.12
N LYS A 319 -20.07 2.88 -18.38
CA LYS A 319 -20.09 1.47 -18.78
C LYS A 319 -18.81 0.68 -18.49
N PHE A 320 -17.67 1.37 -18.21
CA PHE A 320 -16.34 0.73 -18.08
C PHE A 320 -15.69 0.93 -16.70
N SER A 321 -16.42 1.45 -15.72
CA SER A 321 -15.84 1.86 -14.44
C SER A 321 -15.11 0.73 -13.68
N GLY A 322 -15.70 -0.46 -13.57
CA GLY A 322 -15.08 -1.58 -12.85
C GLY A 322 -13.77 -2.09 -13.47
N GLY A 323 -13.77 -2.28 -14.80
CA GLY A 323 -12.57 -2.72 -15.50
C GLY A 323 -11.45 -1.68 -15.49
N LEU A 324 -11.79 -0.38 -15.50
CA LEU A 324 -10.79 0.69 -15.44
C LEU A 324 -10.18 0.82 -14.04
N ILE A 325 -10.96 0.60 -12.98
CA ILE A 325 -10.47 0.47 -11.61
C ILE A 325 -9.46 -0.67 -11.53
N GLY A 326 -9.82 -1.86 -12.05
CA GLY A 326 -8.91 -3.00 -12.08
C GLY A 326 -7.62 -2.75 -12.87
N ALA A 327 -7.69 -2.04 -14.00
CA ALA A 327 -6.52 -1.66 -14.78
C ALA A 327 -5.64 -0.62 -14.07
N TYR A 328 -6.25 0.30 -13.33
CA TYR A 328 -5.57 1.26 -12.48
C TYR A 328 -4.82 0.54 -11.35
N GLU A 329 -5.49 -0.33 -10.61
CA GLU A 329 -4.90 -1.13 -9.53
C GLU A 329 -3.79 -2.05 -10.03
N ALA A 330 -3.95 -2.67 -11.21
CA ALA A 330 -2.90 -3.48 -11.84
C ALA A 330 -1.66 -2.63 -12.17
N THR A 331 -1.84 -1.42 -12.71
CA THR A 331 -0.73 -0.49 -12.99
C THR A 331 0.00 -0.11 -11.71
N PHE A 332 -0.73 0.10 -10.64
CA PHE A 332 -0.21 0.38 -9.31
C PHE A 332 0.58 -0.81 -8.75
N GLY A 333 0.01 -2.01 -8.87
CA GLY A 333 0.64 -3.26 -8.46
C GLY A 333 1.95 -3.56 -9.20
N ILE A 334 2.05 -3.20 -10.49
CA ILE A 334 3.30 -3.33 -11.28
C ILE A 334 4.42 -2.54 -10.60
N GLY A 335 4.17 -1.27 -10.25
CA GLY A 335 5.19 -0.45 -9.59
C GLY A 335 5.57 -0.99 -8.21
N TRP A 336 4.58 -1.39 -7.42
CA TRP A 336 4.82 -1.97 -6.09
C TRP A 336 5.66 -3.24 -6.15
N ALA A 337 5.45 -4.10 -7.15
CA ALA A 337 6.21 -5.33 -7.33
C ALA A 337 7.60 -5.08 -7.92
N ALA A 338 7.70 -4.19 -8.93
CA ALA A 338 8.95 -3.90 -9.60
C ALA A 338 9.91 -3.08 -8.73
N GLY A 339 9.38 -2.18 -7.86
CA GLY A 339 10.18 -1.28 -7.04
C GLY A 339 11.21 -1.97 -6.17
N PRO A 340 10.79 -2.88 -5.28
CA PRO A 340 11.71 -3.62 -4.41
C PRO A 340 12.78 -4.39 -5.18
N LEU A 341 12.37 -5.11 -6.24
CA LEU A 341 13.29 -5.87 -7.06
C LEU A 341 14.35 -4.99 -7.71
N PHE A 342 13.91 -3.90 -8.35
CA PHE A 342 14.82 -2.96 -9.01
C PHE A 342 15.77 -2.28 -8.01
N ALA A 343 15.22 -1.81 -6.88
CA ALA A 343 16.02 -1.18 -5.84
C ALA A 343 16.99 -2.17 -5.17
N GLY A 344 16.58 -3.43 -4.99
CA GLY A 344 17.46 -4.49 -4.47
C GLY A 344 18.63 -4.77 -5.40
N ILE A 345 18.38 -4.91 -6.71
CA ILE A 345 19.43 -5.09 -7.72
C ILE A 345 20.41 -3.91 -7.72
N VAL A 346 19.88 -2.67 -7.71
CA VAL A 346 20.71 -1.46 -7.72
C VAL A 346 21.52 -1.34 -6.42
N ALA A 347 20.91 -1.65 -5.27
CA ALA A 347 21.60 -1.60 -3.98
C ALA A 347 22.74 -2.62 -3.89
N GLU A 348 22.55 -3.82 -4.40
CA GLU A 348 23.56 -4.88 -4.43
C GLU A 348 24.71 -4.54 -5.38
N ALA A 349 24.41 -4.00 -6.56
CA ALA A 349 25.40 -3.75 -7.61
C ALA A 349 26.19 -2.44 -7.40
N PHE A 350 25.55 -1.39 -6.88
CA PHE A 350 26.09 -0.02 -6.83
C PHE A 350 26.16 0.59 -5.44
N GLY A 351 25.73 -0.16 -4.42
CA GLY A 351 25.70 0.28 -3.03
C GLY A 351 24.30 0.65 -2.54
N LYS A 352 24.09 0.41 -1.25
CA LYS A 352 22.76 0.48 -0.57
C LYS A 352 22.08 1.84 -0.62
N ASP A 353 22.83 2.90 -0.84
CA ASP A 353 22.33 4.29 -0.93
C ASP A 353 21.82 4.64 -2.35
N THR A 354 22.40 4.00 -3.37
CA THR A 354 22.21 4.35 -4.79
C THR A 354 20.74 4.33 -5.25
N PRO A 355 19.88 3.40 -4.81
CA PRO A 355 18.47 3.42 -5.20
C PRO A 355 17.77 4.74 -4.88
N TYR A 356 18.07 5.35 -3.73
CA TYR A 356 17.44 6.60 -3.27
C TYR A 356 17.84 7.79 -4.13
N LEU A 357 19.13 7.88 -4.50
CA LEU A 357 19.61 8.88 -5.47
C LEU A 357 18.97 8.65 -6.87
N GLY A 358 18.84 7.39 -7.28
CA GLY A 358 18.15 7.01 -8.52
C GLY A 358 16.71 7.48 -8.54
N PHE A 359 15.94 7.28 -7.46
CA PHE A 359 14.56 7.79 -7.34
C PHE A 359 14.49 9.31 -7.38
N PHE A 360 15.45 10.02 -6.79
CA PHE A 360 15.52 11.48 -6.90
C PHE A 360 15.69 11.91 -8.37
N VAL A 361 16.66 11.37 -9.08
CA VAL A 361 16.92 11.71 -10.49
C VAL A 361 15.71 11.38 -11.38
N ILE A 362 15.14 10.17 -11.23
CA ILE A 362 13.95 9.76 -11.98
C ILE A 362 12.76 10.67 -11.65
N GLY A 363 12.58 11.07 -10.38
CA GLY A 363 11.54 11.99 -9.96
C GLY A 363 11.64 13.35 -10.63
N ILE A 364 12.84 13.90 -10.79
CA ILE A 364 13.07 15.13 -11.55
C ILE A 364 12.68 14.94 -13.02
N ILE A 365 13.09 13.83 -13.64
CA ILE A 365 12.73 13.51 -15.03
C ILE A 365 11.21 13.40 -15.19
N VAL A 366 10.52 12.70 -14.30
CA VAL A 366 9.05 12.56 -14.33
C VAL A 366 8.37 13.91 -14.13
N THR A 367 8.91 14.77 -13.26
CA THR A 367 8.43 16.16 -13.09
C THR A 367 8.55 16.95 -14.38
N LEU A 368 9.68 16.88 -15.07
CA LEU A 368 9.90 17.55 -16.37
C LEU A 368 8.91 17.04 -17.42
N ILE A 369 8.70 15.71 -17.50
CA ILE A 369 7.70 15.12 -18.41
C ILE A 369 6.31 15.69 -18.11
N LEU A 370 5.92 15.81 -16.84
CA LEU A 370 4.63 16.37 -16.44
C LEU A 370 4.50 17.84 -16.86
N VAL A 371 5.53 18.66 -16.62
CA VAL A 371 5.57 20.08 -16.96
C VAL A 371 5.48 20.30 -18.47
N LEU A 372 6.27 19.58 -19.26
CA LEU A 372 6.27 19.67 -20.72
C LEU A 372 4.92 19.26 -21.34
N ASN A 373 4.17 18.36 -20.69
CA ASN A 373 2.85 17.92 -21.13
C ASN A 373 1.69 18.69 -20.46
N ARG A 374 1.97 19.81 -19.78
CA ARG A 374 0.98 20.60 -19.04
C ARG A 374 -0.26 20.93 -19.87
N LYS A 375 -0.09 21.43 -21.11
CA LYS A 375 -1.21 21.79 -22.00
C LYS A 375 -2.12 20.59 -22.29
N LYS A 376 -1.57 19.42 -22.61
CA LYS A 376 -2.34 18.19 -22.83
C LYS A 376 -3.11 17.76 -21.59
N LEU A 377 -2.51 17.86 -20.41
CA LEU A 377 -3.14 17.54 -19.14
C LEU A 377 -4.25 18.55 -18.82
N GLN A 378 -4.05 19.85 -19.00
CA GLN A 378 -5.07 20.89 -18.76
C GLN A 378 -6.27 20.76 -19.71
N ILE A 379 -6.05 20.49 -20.99
CA ILE A 379 -7.14 20.18 -21.93
C ILE A 379 -7.89 18.96 -21.45
N GLN A 380 -7.18 17.99 -20.94
CA GLN A 380 -7.79 16.82 -20.33
C GLN A 380 -8.59 17.14 -19.06
N TRP A 381 -8.36 18.23 -18.35
CA TRP A 381 -9.10 18.65 -17.15
C TRP A 381 -10.24 19.63 -17.44
N ASN A 382 -10.05 20.55 -18.39
CA ASN A 382 -11.02 21.62 -18.67
C ASN A 382 -12.15 21.22 -19.63
N GLN A 383 -12.09 20.06 -20.29
CA GLN A 383 -13.16 19.60 -21.17
C GLN A 383 -14.43 19.12 -20.44
N ASN A 384 -14.54 19.32 -19.12
CA ASN A 384 -15.67 18.94 -18.28
C ASN A 384 -16.09 20.05 -17.27
N LEU A 385 -15.72 21.33 -17.47
CA LEU A 385 -16.38 22.51 -16.93
C LEU A 385 -17.37 23.07 -17.95
#